data_5d98bd45bc6728edb6644a870957ae5e
#
_entry.id   5d98bd45bc6728edb6644a870957ae5e
#
_cell.length_a   1.000
_cell.length_b   1.000
_cell.length_c   1.000
_cell.angle_alpha   90.00
_cell.angle_beta   90.00
_cell.angle_gamma   90.00
#
_symmetry.space_group_name_H-M   'P 1'
#
loop_
_entity.id
_entity.type
_entity.pdbx_description
1 polymer ?
#
loop_
_entity_poly.entity_id
_entity_poly.type
_entity_poly.pdbx_seq_one_letter_code
_entity_poly.pdbx_strand_id
1 'polypeptide(L)'
;MSPATRRRLLALCLAVGALAACGKKGPPVAPEIRVPTVPASLHGAVDEQSIVVSWNAPGTRVDGSRLRTIALYRLYRREEADSGPAKSAMLSSGHIVGYDEVATIRPEAPAPATVQGGSVTWVDRRALSMGRRYVYVVTAEDELGRTSGPSGRLIVPFLTAPPAPRGLTGAPGDRRVILTWQAPAITEAAGGSTGEIRYLVLRGVGPTGALASITAEPVAGTTFTDGGVDNDVDYRYAVRSVRVETAVTATGEASTPIMVAPANTTPPGAPTGLVAVPTSGAVRLAWNPSPETDVATYAVYRAGESGEFMRIATAVPPGTVYVDREVRAGSTYRYAVTALDRARRPNESPRSNEISVRVP
;
A
#
# COMPACT_ATOMS: atom_id res chain seq x y z
N MET A 1 19.51 74.34 22.96
CA MET A 1 18.19 73.66 22.96
C MET A 1 18.07 72.82 24.24
N SER A 2 17.05 73.11 25.07
CA SER A 2 16.93 72.41 26.33
C SER A 2 16.44 70.94 26.14
N PRO A 3 16.74 70.07 27.10
CA PRO A 3 16.33 68.66 27.01
C PRO A 3 14.80 68.45 26.90
N ALA A 4 14.01 69.41 27.35
CA ALA A 4 12.56 69.38 27.21
C ALA A 4 12.08 69.58 25.75
N THR A 5 12.77 70.38 24.97
CA THR A 5 12.47 70.63 23.54
C THR A 5 12.81 69.41 22.67
N ARG A 6 13.88 68.66 22.98
CA ARG A 6 14.21 67.42 22.30
C ARG A 6 13.20 66.27 22.54
N ARG A 7 12.67 66.17 23.78
CA ARG A 7 11.65 65.18 24.12
C ARG A 7 10.31 65.46 23.43
N ARG A 8 9.93 66.69 23.24
CA ARG A 8 8.68 67.06 22.53
C ARG A 8 8.80 66.85 21.01
N LEU A 9 9.96 67.10 20.41
CA LEU A 9 10.19 66.76 18.99
C LEU A 9 10.21 65.27 18.74
N LEU A 10 10.86 64.46 19.61
CA LEU A 10 10.82 63.01 19.49
C LEU A 10 9.42 62.41 19.63
N ALA A 11 8.61 62.92 20.58
CA ALA A 11 7.23 62.49 20.77
C ALA A 11 6.34 62.84 19.56
N LEU A 12 6.57 64.01 18.93
CA LEU A 12 5.83 64.45 17.74
C LEU A 12 6.20 63.61 16.51
N CYS A 13 7.48 63.24 16.33
CA CYS A 13 7.89 62.35 15.24
C CYS A 13 7.37 60.91 15.39
N LEU A 14 7.25 60.39 16.63
CA LEU A 14 6.65 59.08 16.89
C LEU A 14 5.12 59.10 16.66
N ALA A 15 4.42 60.20 16.96
CA ALA A 15 2.98 60.31 16.71
C ALA A 15 2.65 60.44 15.21
N VAL A 16 3.50 61.10 14.41
CA VAL A 16 3.32 61.21 12.96
C VAL A 16 3.66 59.88 12.24
N GLY A 17 4.61 59.09 12.77
CA GLY A 17 4.93 57.75 12.24
C GLY A 17 3.81 56.74 12.46
N ALA A 18 3.01 56.86 13.55
CA ALA A 18 1.88 55.96 13.83
C ALA A 18 0.65 56.21 12.95
N LEU A 19 0.52 57.41 12.38
CA LEU A 19 -0.59 57.74 11.46
C LEU A 19 -0.35 57.32 10.00
N ALA A 20 0.89 56.95 9.63
CA ALA A 20 1.23 56.47 8.30
C ALA A 20 1.02 54.95 8.14
N ALA A 21 0.64 54.21 9.20
CA ALA A 21 0.37 52.78 9.19
C ALA A 21 -1.10 52.41 8.95
N CYS A 22 -1.90 53.34 8.43
CA CYS A 22 -3.19 52.96 7.86
C CYS A 22 -2.94 52.20 6.57
N GLY A 23 -2.96 50.89 6.64
CA GLY A 23 -2.83 50.02 5.49
C GLY A 23 -3.79 50.48 4.38
N LYS A 24 -3.26 50.78 3.19
CA LYS A 24 -4.07 51.06 2.01
C LYS A 24 -5.03 49.88 1.82
N LYS A 25 -6.30 50.07 2.08
CA LYS A 25 -7.31 49.11 1.64
C LYS A 25 -7.14 48.99 0.13
N GLY A 26 -6.83 47.81 -0.33
CA GLY A 26 -6.82 47.53 -1.77
C GLY A 26 -8.17 47.90 -2.42
N PRO A 27 -8.23 48.04 -3.73
CA PRO A 27 -9.47 48.31 -4.43
C PRO A 27 -10.54 47.29 -4.03
N PRO A 28 -11.83 47.65 -4.00
CA PRO A 28 -12.90 46.72 -3.71
C PRO A 28 -12.83 45.52 -4.70
N VAL A 29 -12.77 44.33 -4.14
CA VAL A 29 -12.76 43.09 -4.94
C VAL A 29 -14.19 42.74 -5.30
N ALA A 30 -14.47 42.55 -6.57
CA ALA A 30 -15.79 42.20 -7.08
C ALA A 30 -16.29 40.90 -6.42
N PRO A 31 -17.57 40.81 -5.99
CA PRO A 31 -18.11 39.63 -5.30
C PRO A 31 -17.95 38.33 -6.10
N GLU A 32 -18.05 38.39 -7.42
CA GLU A 32 -17.95 37.28 -8.35
C GLU A 32 -16.57 36.62 -8.39
N ILE A 33 -15.51 37.27 -7.94
CA ILE A 33 -14.16 36.68 -7.85
C ILE A 33 -13.80 36.20 -6.43
N ARG A 34 -14.69 36.39 -5.44
CA ARG A 34 -14.53 35.88 -4.08
C ARG A 34 -15.11 34.49 -3.88
N VAL A 35 -15.48 33.80 -4.95
CA VAL A 35 -15.97 32.42 -4.94
C VAL A 35 -14.81 31.42 -4.88
N PRO A 36 -15.04 30.20 -4.39
CA PRO A 36 -14.02 29.12 -4.49
C PRO A 36 -13.55 28.94 -5.95
N THR A 37 -12.28 28.55 -6.14
CA THR A 37 -11.85 28.01 -7.43
C THR A 37 -12.59 26.71 -7.72
N VAL A 38 -12.63 26.31 -8.98
CA VAL A 38 -13.33 25.09 -9.38
C VAL A 38 -12.62 23.85 -8.80
N PRO A 39 -13.36 22.79 -8.40
CA PRO A 39 -12.76 21.49 -8.11
C PRO A 39 -11.93 21.00 -9.28
N ALA A 40 -10.75 20.44 -9.00
CA ALA A 40 -9.77 20.06 -9.99
C ALA A 40 -9.46 18.54 -9.96
N SER A 41 -8.70 18.07 -10.95
CA SER A 41 -8.25 16.68 -11.03
C SER A 41 -9.40 15.67 -10.92
N LEU A 42 -10.45 15.88 -11.73
CA LEU A 42 -11.55 14.93 -11.77
C LEU A 42 -11.09 13.64 -12.45
N HIS A 43 -11.28 12.52 -11.75
CA HIS A 43 -11.01 11.17 -12.25
C HIS A 43 -12.26 10.31 -12.13
N GLY A 44 -12.43 9.40 -13.07
CA GLY A 44 -13.54 8.45 -13.09
C GLY A 44 -13.09 7.07 -13.50
N ALA A 45 -13.62 6.06 -12.83
CA ALA A 45 -13.39 4.67 -13.15
C ALA A 45 -14.69 3.87 -12.98
N VAL A 46 -14.85 2.81 -13.75
CA VAL A 46 -15.88 1.80 -13.51
C VAL A 46 -15.37 0.81 -12.48
N ASP A 47 -16.14 0.54 -11.45
CA ASP A 47 -15.88 -0.47 -10.43
C ASP A 47 -17.08 -1.40 -10.34
N GLU A 48 -16.93 -2.61 -10.87
CA GLU A 48 -18.01 -3.59 -11.06
C GLU A 48 -19.17 -3.01 -11.85
N GLN A 49 -20.27 -2.67 -11.21
CA GLN A 49 -21.47 -2.08 -11.82
C GLN A 49 -21.70 -0.63 -11.40
N SER A 50 -20.68 0.04 -10.86
CA SER A 50 -20.73 1.43 -10.39
C SER A 50 -19.69 2.30 -11.06
N ILE A 51 -19.85 3.63 -10.98
CA ILE A 51 -18.82 4.58 -11.38
C ILE A 51 -18.28 5.27 -10.13
N VAL A 52 -16.98 5.19 -9.95
CA VAL A 52 -16.25 5.93 -8.90
C VAL A 52 -15.81 7.26 -9.49
N VAL A 53 -16.17 8.36 -8.84
CA VAL A 53 -15.77 9.72 -9.21
C VAL A 53 -14.94 10.31 -8.08
N SER A 54 -13.77 10.87 -8.39
CA SER A 54 -12.93 11.56 -7.41
C SER A 54 -12.44 12.91 -7.94
N TRP A 55 -12.16 13.85 -7.03
CA TRP A 55 -11.64 15.18 -7.34
C TRP A 55 -10.86 15.75 -6.15
N ASN A 56 -10.05 16.78 -6.44
CA ASN A 56 -9.34 17.52 -5.41
C ASN A 56 -10.12 18.77 -4.98
N ALA A 57 -10.14 19.01 -3.66
CA ALA A 57 -10.73 20.19 -3.05
C ALA A 57 -10.00 21.47 -3.49
N PRO A 58 -10.70 22.58 -3.79
CA PRO A 58 -10.07 23.86 -4.03
C PRO A 58 -9.46 24.42 -2.74
N GLY A 59 -8.21 24.90 -2.82
CA GLY A 59 -7.51 25.53 -1.69
C GLY A 59 -7.54 27.08 -1.71
N THR A 60 -8.03 27.68 -2.80
CA THR A 60 -8.05 29.13 -3.02
C THR A 60 -9.37 29.60 -3.58
N ARG A 61 -9.59 30.91 -3.54
CA ARG A 61 -10.65 31.61 -4.28
C ARG A 61 -10.11 32.13 -5.61
N VAL A 62 -11.02 32.54 -6.48
CA VAL A 62 -10.68 33.11 -7.80
C VAL A 62 -9.84 34.39 -7.68
N ASP A 63 -9.99 35.17 -6.60
CA ASP A 63 -9.16 36.35 -6.28
C ASP A 63 -7.77 36.01 -5.73
N GLY A 64 -7.39 34.72 -5.68
CA GLY A 64 -6.13 34.22 -5.14
C GLY A 64 -6.08 34.12 -3.62
N SER A 65 -7.10 34.58 -2.89
CA SER A 65 -7.16 34.49 -1.43
C SER A 65 -7.32 33.04 -0.97
N ARG A 66 -6.76 32.71 0.19
CA ARG A 66 -6.84 31.35 0.75
C ARG A 66 -8.28 30.98 1.10
N LEU A 67 -8.71 29.84 0.63
CA LEU A 67 -9.97 29.22 1.04
C LEU A 67 -9.70 28.34 2.26
N ARG A 68 -10.43 28.56 3.35
CA ARG A 68 -10.22 27.81 4.61
C ARG A 68 -11.06 26.55 4.65
N THR A 69 -12.33 26.68 4.28
CA THR A 69 -13.33 25.61 4.39
C THR A 69 -14.25 25.61 3.17
N ILE A 70 -14.65 24.41 2.79
CA ILE A 70 -15.74 24.12 1.87
C ILE A 70 -16.92 23.62 2.71
N ALA A 71 -18.08 24.25 2.57
CA ALA A 71 -19.30 23.82 3.24
C ALA A 71 -19.90 22.58 2.57
N LEU A 72 -19.91 22.58 1.25
CA LEU A 72 -20.42 21.43 0.50
C LEU A 72 -19.92 21.39 -0.95
N TYR A 73 -19.99 20.19 -1.52
CA TYR A 73 -19.89 19.95 -2.96
C TYR A 73 -21.24 19.53 -3.51
N ARG A 74 -21.60 20.01 -4.72
CA ARG A 74 -22.70 19.42 -5.50
C ARG A 74 -22.13 18.71 -6.70
N LEU A 75 -22.48 17.45 -6.86
CA LEU A 75 -22.11 16.61 -7.99
C LEU A 75 -23.29 16.48 -8.93
N TYR A 76 -23.07 16.81 -10.17
CA TYR A 76 -24.06 16.77 -11.23
C TYR A 76 -23.69 15.68 -12.24
N ARG A 77 -24.69 14.97 -12.76
CA ARG A 77 -24.54 13.91 -13.75
C ARG A 77 -25.45 14.16 -14.95
N ARG A 78 -24.97 13.79 -16.11
CA ARG A 78 -25.77 13.67 -17.32
C ARG A 78 -25.47 12.36 -18.01
N GLU A 79 -26.51 11.67 -18.44
CA GLU A 79 -26.39 10.50 -19.32
C GLU A 79 -26.45 10.93 -20.78
N GLU A 80 -25.54 10.41 -21.58
CA GLU A 80 -25.44 10.69 -23.00
C GLU A 80 -25.23 9.40 -23.81
N ALA A 81 -25.52 9.42 -25.12
CA ALA A 81 -25.04 8.37 -26.02
C ALA A 81 -23.51 8.39 -26.07
N ASP A 82 -22.88 7.24 -26.31
CA ASP A 82 -21.41 7.09 -26.26
C ASP A 82 -20.69 7.75 -27.44
N SER A 83 -21.35 8.56 -28.22
CA SER A 83 -20.82 9.22 -29.42
C SER A 83 -21.08 10.73 -29.43
N GLY A 84 -20.22 11.47 -30.13
CA GLY A 84 -20.31 12.91 -30.29
C GLY A 84 -19.72 13.74 -29.13
N PRO A 85 -19.68 15.07 -29.26
CA PRO A 85 -19.13 15.95 -28.22
C PRO A 85 -20.06 15.99 -27.01
N ALA A 86 -19.47 15.88 -25.80
CA ALA A 86 -20.23 16.04 -24.56
C ALA A 86 -20.83 17.47 -24.47
N LYS A 87 -22.07 17.58 -23.98
CA LYS A 87 -22.74 18.86 -23.85
C LYS A 87 -22.06 19.77 -22.83
N SER A 88 -22.10 21.07 -23.06
CA SER A 88 -21.52 22.07 -22.16
C SER A 88 -22.19 22.05 -20.78
N ALA A 89 -21.42 22.35 -19.77
CA ALA A 89 -21.90 22.53 -18.38
C ALA A 89 -21.95 24.04 -18.09
N MET A 90 -23.15 24.58 -17.94
CA MET A 90 -23.36 26.00 -17.65
C MET A 90 -24.12 26.14 -16.33
N LEU A 91 -23.53 26.88 -15.38
CA LEU A 91 -24.17 27.21 -14.13
C LEU A 91 -25.21 28.34 -14.35
N SER A 92 -26.44 28.06 -13.95
CA SER A 92 -27.54 29.04 -13.97
C SER A 92 -28.40 28.85 -12.74
N SER A 93 -28.66 29.94 -12.00
CA SER A 93 -29.49 29.92 -10.79
C SER A 93 -29.09 28.83 -9.77
N GLY A 94 -27.77 28.56 -9.63
CA GLY A 94 -27.23 27.59 -8.68
C GLY A 94 -27.27 26.13 -9.15
N HIS A 95 -27.71 25.85 -10.39
CA HIS A 95 -27.77 24.49 -10.97
C HIS A 95 -27.02 24.42 -12.30
N ILE A 96 -26.57 23.23 -12.67
CA ILE A 96 -25.96 22.99 -13.99
C ILE A 96 -27.08 22.64 -15.00
N VAL A 97 -27.23 23.48 -15.97
CA VAL A 97 -28.32 23.34 -16.96
C VAL A 97 -28.23 22.00 -17.71
N GLY A 98 -29.31 21.23 -17.64
CA GLY A 98 -29.43 19.93 -18.31
C GLY A 98 -28.59 18.82 -17.72
N TYR A 99 -28.17 18.95 -16.46
CA TYR A 99 -27.59 17.91 -15.62
C TYR A 99 -28.47 17.71 -14.39
N ASP A 100 -28.52 16.47 -13.89
CA ASP A 100 -29.21 16.13 -12.66
C ASP A 100 -28.23 16.23 -11.48
N GLU A 101 -28.62 16.87 -10.39
CA GLU A 101 -27.88 16.82 -9.14
C GLU A 101 -27.97 15.40 -8.56
N VAL A 102 -26.84 14.73 -8.42
CA VAL A 102 -26.79 13.33 -8.01
C VAL A 102 -26.27 13.15 -6.58
N ALA A 103 -25.54 14.12 -6.05
CA ALA A 103 -25.08 14.13 -4.67
C ALA A 103 -24.78 15.55 -4.17
N THR A 104 -25.11 15.77 -2.89
CA THR A 104 -24.61 16.88 -2.09
C THR A 104 -23.74 16.31 -0.98
N ILE A 105 -22.47 16.69 -0.94
CA ILE A 105 -21.47 16.11 -0.03
C ILE A 105 -20.94 17.21 0.89
N ARG A 106 -21.09 17.04 2.20
CA ARG A 106 -20.53 17.93 3.22
C ARG A 106 -19.25 17.29 3.76
N PRO A 107 -18.06 17.97 3.67
CA PRO A 107 -16.81 17.40 4.13
C PRO A 107 -16.78 16.99 5.61
N GLU A 108 -17.58 17.66 6.47
CA GLU A 108 -17.72 17.34 7.89
C GLU A 108 -18.51 16.05 8.16
N ALA A 109 -19.43 15.68 7.26
CA ALA A 109 -20.24 14.47 7.32
C ALA A 109 -20.35 13.89 5.89
N PRO A 110 -19.26 13.33 5.35
CA PRO A 110 -19.16 13.06 3.91
C PRO A 110 -19.94 11.83 3.45
N ALA A 111 -20.35 10.93 4.34
CA ALA A 111 -21.04 9.70 3.95
C ALA A 111 -22.26 9.94 3.02
N PRO A 112 -22.40 9.16 1.94
CA PRO A 112 -21.64 7.96 1.57
C PRO A 112 -20.34 8.21 0.79
N ALA A 113 -19.90 9.47 0.62
CA ALA A 113 -18.60 9.80 0.06
C ALA A 113 -17.49 9.62 1.11
N THR A 114 -16.24 9.68 0.67
CA THR A 114 -15.06 9.75 1.54
C THR A 114 -14.25 11.00 1.24
N VAL A 115 -13.66 11.59 2.30
CA VAL A 115 -12.76 12.75 2.17
C VAL A 115 -11.45 12.40 2.88
N GLN A 116 -10.35 12.40 2.13
CA GLN A 116 -9.03 12.06 2.66
C GLN A 116 -7.95 12.90 1.99
N GLY A 117 -7.12 13.59 2.77
CA GLY A 117 -5.98 14.36 2.24
C GLY A 117 -6.38 15.45 1.24
N GLY A 118 -7.59 16.00 1.31
CA GLY A 118 -8.11 16.98 0.35
C GLY A 118 -8.68 16.37 -0.93
N SER A 119 -8.64 15.06 -1.10
CA SER A 119 -9.34 14.33 -2.15
C SER A 119 -10.71 13.88 -1.68
N VAL A 120 -11.71 14.01 -2.53
CA VAL A 120 -13.09 13.56 -2.30
C VAL A 120 -13.37 12.43 -3.28
N THR A 121 -13.95 11.33 -2.80
CA THR A 121 -14.35 10.19 -3.62
C THR A 121 -15.82 9.84 -3.36
N TRP A 122 -16.58 9.67 -4.42
CA TRP A 122 -17.99 9.29 -4.38
C TRP A 122 -18.28 8.20 -5.38
N VAL A 123 -19.22 7.30 -5.05
CA VAL A 123 -19.58 6.15 -5.88
C VAL A 123 -21.01 6.28 -6.39
N ASP A 124 -21.16 6.33 -7.70
CA ASP A 124 -22.46 6.28 -8.36
C ASP A 124 -22.94 4.81 -8.48
N ARG A 125 -23.91 4.45 -7.65
CA ARG A 125 -24.56 3.15 -7.64
C ARG A 125 -25.95 3.15 -8.27
N ARG A 126 -26.31 4.20 -8.97
CA ARG A 126 -27.60 4.30 -9.67
C ARG A 126 -27.61 3.35 -10.88
N ALA A 127 -28.78 3.17 -11.46
CA ALA A 127 -28.89 2.40 -12.69
C ALA A 127 -27.98 3.01 -13.78
N LEU A 128 -27.02 2.21 -14.24
CA LEU A 128 -26.09 2.53 -15.30
C LEU A 128 -26.35 1.57 -16.47
N SER A 129 -26.32 2.08 -17.70
CA SER A 129 -26.63 1.32 -18.91
C SER A 129 -25.38 1.14 -19.77
N MET A 130 -25.15 -0.06 -20.26
CA MET A 130 -24.08 -0.37 -21.20
C MET A 130 -24.24 0.44 -22.50
N GLY A 131 -23.12 0.84 -23.11
CA GLY A 131 -23.11 1.65 -24.32
C GLY A 131 -23.55 3.11 -24.10
N ARG A 132 -23.63 3.55 -22.86
CA ARG A 132 -23.87 4.94 -22.45
C ARG A 132 -22.59 5.50 -21.83
N ARG A 133 -22.45 6.83 -21.88
CA ARG A 133 -21.44 7.55 -21.12
C ARG A 133 -22.11 8.48 -20.13
N TYR A 134 -21.47 8.68 -19.01
CA TYR A 134 -21.92 9.54 -17.93
C TYR A 134 -20.96 10.72 -17.81
N VAL A 135 -21.48 11.93 -17.90
CA VAL A 135 -20.71 13.17 -17.80
C VAL A 135 -20.95 13.75 -16.42
N TYR A 136 -19.87 13.91 -15.64
CA TYR A 136 -19.92 14.47 -14.30
C TYR A 136 -19.32 15.86 -14.26
N VAL A 137 -19.90 16.71 -13.41
CA VAL A 137 -19.45 18.07 -13.10
C VAL A 137 -19.61 18.30 -11.61
N VAL A 138 -18.65 18.97 -10.99
CA VAL A 138 -18.66 19.29 -9.56
C VAL A 138 -18.61 20.80 -9.36
N THR A 139 -19.38 21.32 -8.40
CA THR A 139 -19.23 22.67 -7.85
C THR A 139 -18.88 22.60 -6.38
N ALA A 140 -18.18 23.61 -5.88
CA ALA A 140 -17.85 23.76 -4.45
C ALA A 140 -18.50 25.03 -3.90
N GLU A 141 -19.06 24.97 -2.69
CA GLU A 141 -19.68 26.10 -2.00
C GLU A 141 -18.96 26.34 -0.67
N ASP A 142 -18.64 27.59 -0.38
CA ASP A 142 -18.04 27.98 0.89
C ASP A 142 -19.12 28.26 1.97
N GLU A 143 -18.68 28.51 3.22
CA GLU A 143 -19.57 28.76 4.36
C GLU A 143 -20.49 30.00 4.20
N LEU A 144 -20.18 30.87 3.25
CA LEU A 144 -20.99 32.06 2.95
C LEU A 144 -21.98 31.83 1.81
N GLY A 145 -22.13 30.56 1.36
CA GLY A 145 -23.04 30.19 0.27
C GLY A 145 -22.54 30.61 -1.11
N ARG A 146 -21.25 30.94 -1.26
CA ARG A 146 -20.67 31.32 -2.55
C ARG A 146 -20.22 30.08 -3.28
N THR A 147 -20.81 29.88 -4.46
CA THR A 147 -20.57 28.67 -5.28
C THR A 147 -19.51 28.95 -6.35
N SER A 148 -18.60 28.01 -6.57
CA SER A 148 -17.62 28.02 -7.66
C SER A 148 -18.33 27.91 -9.01
N GLY A 149 -17.63 28.22 -10.09
CA GLY A 149 -18.00 27.74 -11.41
C GLY A 149 -18.00 26.19 -11.46
N PRO A 150 -18.57 25.62 -12.55
CA PRO A 150 -18.49 24.17 -12.78
C PRO A 150 -17.04 23.73 -13.02
N SER A 151 -16.68 22.55 -12.54
CA SER A 151 -15.42 21.91 -12.87
C SER A 151 -15.29 21.59 -14.36
N GLY A 152 -14.13 21.14 -14.80
CA GLY A 152 -14.00 20.41 -16.05
C GLY A 152 -14.98 19.23 -16.10
N ARG A 153 -15.46 18.90 -17.29
CA ARG A 153 -16.33 17.75 -17.50
C ARG A 153 -15.53 16.46 -17.42
N LEU A 154 -15.95 15.57 -16.56
CA LEU A 154 -15.44 14.19 -16.51
C LEU A 154 -16.38 13.33 -17.35
N ILE A 155 -15.87 12.70 -18.40
CA ILE A 155 -16.63 11.82 -19.30
C ILE A 155 -16.23 10.39 -19.00
N VAL A 156 -17.17 9.56 -18.53
CA VAL A 156 -16.96 8.16 -18.19
C VAL A 156 -17.86 7.29 -19.07
N PRO A 157 -17.33 6.65 -20.13
CA PRO A 157 -18.04 5.58 -20.81
C PRO A 157 -18.27 4.42 -19.82
N PHE A 158 -19.49 3.89 -19.78
CA PHE A 158 -19.79 2.76 -18.91
C PHE A 158 -19.43 1.46 -19.62
N LEU A 159 -18.32 0.88 -19.20
CA LEU A 159 -17.73 -0.33 -19.76
C LEU A 159 -18.12 -1.55 -18.93
N THR A 160 -18.20 -2.72 -19.58
CA THR A 160 -18.31 -3.98 -18.86
C THR A 160 -17.03 -4.26 -18.10
N ALA A 161 -17.14 -4.40 -16.79
CA ALA A 161 -16.04 -4.86 -15.96
C ALA A 161 -15.66 -6.30 -16.33
N PRO A 162 -14.38 -6.64 -16.41
CA PRO A 162 -13.95 -8.01 -16.74
C PRO A 162 -14.31 -8.97 -15.61
N PRO A 163 -14.58 -10.27 -15.91
CA PRO A 163 -14.79 -11.27 -14.87
C PRO A 163 -13.57 -11.42 -13.95
N ALA A 164 -13.81 -11.97 -12.76
CA ALA A 164 -12.73 -12.28 -11.81
C ALA A 164 -11.73 -13.28 -12.40
N PRO A 165 -10.42 -13.13 -12.08
CA PRO A 165 -9.41 -14.13 -12.39
C PRO A 165 -9.74 -15.47 -11.73
N ARG A 166 -9.30 -16.57 -12.32
CA ARG A 166 -9.54 -17.93 -11.82
C ARG A 166 -8.24 -18.61 -11.42
N GLY A 167 -8.34 -19.67 -10.62
CA GLY A 167 -7.20 -20.52 -10.30
C GLY A 167 -6.06 -19.79 -9.61
N LEU A 168 -6.37 -18.78 -8.77
CA LEU A 168 -5.34 -18.11 -7.97
C LEU A 168 -4.65 -19.13 -7.05
N THR A 169 -3.32 -19.20 -7.14
CA THR A 169 -2.45 -20.01 -6.29
C THR A 169 -1.32 -19.14 -5.73
N GLY A 170 -0.75 -19.55 -4.61
CA GLY A 170 0.37 -18.86 -3.98
C GLY A 170 1.45 -19.86 -3.54
N ALA A 171 2.66 -19.67 -4.02
CA ALA A 171 3.84 -20.42 -3.59
C ALA A 171 4.59 -19.63 -2.52
N PRO A 172 4.66 -20.14 -1.26
CA PRO A 172 5.42 -19.49 -0.21
C PRO A 172 6.93 -19.65 -0.45
N GLY A 173 7.71 -18.63 -0.07
CA GLY A 173 9.16 -18.66 -0.02
C GLY A 173 9.66 -17.83 1.15
N ASP A 174 10.98 -17.74 1.32
CA ASP A 174 11.59 -16.92 2.35
C ASP A 174 11.29 -15.44 2.09
N ARG A 175 10.50 -14.81 2.98
CA ARG A 175 10.02 -13.42 2.94
C ARG A 175 9.42 -13.01 1.59
N ARG A 176 8.75 -13.95 0.92
CA ARG A 176 8.07 -13.71 -0.36
C ARG A 176 6.93 -14.68 -0.60
N VAL A 177 5.98 -14.25 -1.42
CA VAL A 177 4.94 -15.10 -1.99
C VAL A 177 4.92 -14.89 -3.49
N ILE A 178 4.96 -15.98 -4.27
CA ILE A 178 4.76 -15.95 -5.72
C ILE A 178 3.32 -16.33 -5.99
N LEU A 179 2.53 -15.39 -6.51
CA LEU A 179 1.16 -15.59 -6.91
C LEU A 179 1.07 -15.89 -8.39
N THR A 180 0.21 -16.82 -8.77
CA THR A 180 -0.14 -17.12 -10.17
C THR A 180 -1.64 -17.31 -10.29
N TRP A 181 -2.21 -16.89 -11.43
CA TRP A 181 -3.64 -17.00 -11.72
C TRP A 181 -3.87 -17.22 -13.20
N GLN A 182 -5.11 -17.52 -13.57
CA GLN A 182 -5.55 -17.60 -14.95
C GLN A 182 -6.31 -16.34 -15.33
N ALA A 183 -6.05 -15.84 -16.53
CA ALA A 183 -6.80 -14.74 -17.09
C ALA A 183 -8.30 -15.08 -17.17
N PRO A 184 -9.21 -14.09 -16.98
CA PRO A 184 -10.62 -14.33 -17.14
C PRO A 184 -10.94 -14.70 -18.60
N ALA A 185 -11.92 -15.60 -18.79
CA ALA A 185 -12.46 -15.85 -20.11
C ALA A 185 -13.31 -14.62 -20.54
N ILE A 186 -12.84 -13.89 -21.52
CA ILE A 186 -13.56 -12.75 -22.10
C ILE A 186 -14.35 -13.28 -23.29
N THR A 187 -15.68 -13.22 -23.22
CA THR A 187 -16.55 -13.51 -24.35
C THR A 187 -16.82 -12.20 -25.11
N GLU A 188 -16.77 -12.21 -26.43
CA GLU A 188 -17.05 -11.06 -27.30
C GLU A 188 -18.47 -10.50 -27.10
N ALA A 189 -19.39 -11.28 -26.57
CA ALA A 189 -20.75 -10.88 -26.22
C ALA A 189 -20.84 -9.77 -25.16
N ALA A 190 -19.77 -9.48 -24.44
CA ALA A 190 -19.73 -8.45 -23.42
C ALA A 190 -19.29 -7.07 -23.96
N GLY A 191 -19.75 -6.70 -25.19
CA GLY A 191 -19.62 -5.33 -25.68
C GLY A 191 -18.28 -4.96 -26.28
N GLY A 192 -17.61 -5.87 -27.02
CA GLY A 192 -16.60 -5.54 -28.05
C GLY A 192 -15.43 -4.62 -27.67
N SER A 193 -15.15 -4.42 -26.39
CA SER A 193 -14.07 -3.52 -25.98
C SER A 193 -12.71 -4.21 -26.13
N THR A 194 -11.79 -3.55 -26.81
CA THR A 194 -10.42 -4.02 -27.13
C THR A 194 -9.40 -3.67 -26.03
N GLY A 195 -9.86 -3.19 -24.87
CA GLY A 195 -8.98 -2.76 -23.78
C GLY A 195 -8.07 -3.87 -23.25
N GLU A 196 -6.85 -3.50 -22.89
CA GLU A 196 -5.89 -4.42 -22.28
C GLU A 196 -6.36 -4.88 -20.89
N ILE A 197 -6.23 -6.18 -20.60
CA ILE A 197 -6.52 -6.71 -19.27
C ILE A 197 -5.24 -6.70 -18.43
N ARG A 198 -5.33 -6.02 -17.30
CA ARG A 198 -4.31 -5.96 -16.26
C ARG A 198 -4.91 -6.40 -14.91
N TYR A 199 -4.11 -6.43 -13.86
CA TYR A 199 -4.52 -7.01 -12.59
C TYR A 199 -4.11 -6.14 -11.39
N LEU A 200 -5.00 -6.02 -10.42
CA LEU A 200 -4.71 -5.50 -9.08
C LEU A 200 -4.57 -6.68 -8.12
N VAL A 201 -3.46 -6.72 -7.41
CA VAL A 201 -3.21 -7.73 -6.37
C VAL A 201 -3.59 -7.16 -5.02
N LEU A 202 -4.44 -7.88 -4.29
CA LEU A 202 -4.93 -7.50 -2.99
C LEU A 202 -4.32 -8.39 -1.91
N ARG A 203 -3.96 -7.80 -0.76
CA ARG A 203 -3.45 -8.51 0.42
C ARG A 203 -4.15 -8.05 1.68
N GLY A 204 -4.42 -8.98 2.59
CA GLY A 204 -4.83 -8.76 3.96
C GLY A 204 -3.99 -9.60 4.91
N VAL A 205 -3.88 -9.23 6.17
CA VAL A 205 -3.15 -9.99 7.20
C VAL A 205 -4.15 -10.81 8.00
N GLY A 206 -3.89 -12.09 8.11
CA GLY A 206 -4.76 -13.06 8.78
C GLY A 206 -6.04 -13.41 8.01
N PRO A 207 -6.85 -14.33 8.54
CA PRO A 207 -8.02 -14.87 7.83
C PRO A 207 -9.16 -13.86 7.60
N THR A 208 -9.26 -12.84 8.44
CA THR A 208 -10.30 -11.81 8.40
C THR A 208 -9.80 -10.42 8.02
N GLY A 209 -8.48 -10.28 7.77
CA GLY A 209 -7.87 -9.01 7.40
C GLY A 209 -8.51 -8.41 6.15
N ALA A 210 -8.78 -7.11 6.17
CA ALA A 210 -9.32 -6.40 5.02
C ALA A 210 -8.33 -6.48 3.85
N LEU A 211 -8.84 -6.81 2.66
CA LEU A 211 -8.05 -6.86 1.43
C LEU A 211 -7.84 -5.44 0.91
N ALA A 212 -6.59 -5.03 0.80
CA ALA A 212 -6.19 -3.76 0.20
C ALA A 212 -5.23 -4.00 -0.96
N SER A 213 -5.25 -3.14 -1.97
CA SER A 213 -4.31 -3.25 -3.10
C SER A 213 -2.88 -3.05 -2.62
N ILE A 214 -2.00 -3.96 -3.00
CA ILE A 214 -0.54 -3.85 -2.81
C ILE A 214 0.17 -3.42 -4.09
N THR A 215 -0.55 -3.31 -5.19
CA THR A 215 -0.07 -2.75 -6.45
C THR A 215 -0.62 -1.32 -6.60
N ALA A 216 0.25 -0.34 -6.81
CA ALA A 216 -0.16 1.05 -7.03
C ALA A 216 -0.89 1.21 -8.37
N GLU A 217 -0.41 0.49 -9.39
CA GLU A 217 -0.99 0.45 -10.74
C GLU A 217 -1.28 -1.01 -11.11
N PRO A 218 -2.28 -1.25 -12.00
CA PRO A 218 -2.56 -2.60 -12.48
C PRO A 218 -1.37 -3.20 -13.21
N VAL A 219 -0.97 -4.42 -12.83
CA VAL A 219 0.16 -5.15 -13.41
C VAL A 219 -0.27 -5.96 -14.63
N ALA A 220 0.62 -6.11 -15.61
CA ALA A 220 0.44 -7.00 -16.73
C ALA A 220 0.84 -8.44 -16.35
N GLY A 221 0.33 -9.42 -17.13
CA GLY A 221 0.62 -10.83 -16.89
C GLY A 221 -0.17 -11.47 -15.76
N THR A 222 0.03 -12.76 -15.56
CA THR A 222 -0.75 -13.60 -14.63
C THR A 222 0.10 -14.13 -13.46
N THR A 223 1.17 -13.43 -13.13
CA THR A 223 2.04 -13.75 -12.00
C THR A 223 2.50 -12.48 -11.30
N PHE A 224 2.69 -12.56 -9.99
CA PHE A 224 3.17 -11.45 -9.17
C PHE A 224 3.99 -11.99 -8.01
N THR A 225 5.09 -11.31 -7.68
CA THR A 225 5.89 -11.63 -6.49
C THR A 225 5.71 -10.55 -5.43
N ASP A 226 5.14 -10.93 -4.31
CA ASP A 226 5.06 -10.09 -3.13
C ASP A 226 6.29 -10.33 -2.24
N GLY A 227 7.19 -9.36 -2.16
CA GLY A 227 8.37 -9.35 -1.28
C GLY A 227 8.17 -8.52 0.00
N GLY A 228 6.99 -7.96 0.20
CA GLY A 228 6.66 -7.14 1.37
C GLY A 228 6.00 -7.93 2.50
N VAL A 229 6.45 -9.17 2.75
CA VAL A 229 5.86 -10.12 3.70
C VAL A 229 6.89 -10.66 4.69
N ASP A 230 6.43 -10.99 5.89
CA ASP A 230 7.22 -11.63 6.92
C ASP A 230 6.95 -13.13 6.97
N ASN A 231 7.99 -13.92 7.32
CA ASN A 231 7.85 -15.36 7.51
C ASN A 231 6.91 -15.65 8.69
N ASP A 232 6.24 -16.79 8.61
CA ASP A 232 5.33 -17.33 9.63
C ASP A 232 4.10 -16.45 9.94
N VAL A 233 3.80 -15.47 9.06
CA VAL A 233 2.58 -14.67 9.10
C VAL A 233 1.63 -15.15 8.03
N ASP A 234 0.36 -15.38 8.41
CA ASP A 234 -0.70 -15.74 7.47
C ASP A 234 -1.15 -14.52 6.68
N TYR A 235 -1.06 -14.56 5.36
CA TYR A 235 -1.57 -13.53 4.46
C TYR A 235 -2.71 -14.07 3.61
N ARG A 236 -3.72 -13.23 3.42
CA ARG A 236 -4.84 -13.49 2.52
C ARG A 236 -4.66 -12.71 1.24
N TYR A 237 -4.77 -13.38 0.08
CA TYR A 237 -4.61 -12.76 -1.23
C TYR A 237 -5.84 -12.94 -2.09
N ALA A 238 -6.14 -11.93 -2.89
CA ALA A 238 -7.08 -11.99 -4.00
C ALA A 238 -6.56 -11.14 -5.16
N VAL A 239 -7.07 -11.37 -6.36
CA VAL A 239 -6.70 -10.62 -7.56
C VAL A 239 -7.96 -10.12 -8.27
N ARG A 240 -7.96 -8.86 -8.72
CA ARG A 240 -9.03 -8.29 -9.55
C ARG A 240 -8.53 -8.06 -10.96
N SER A 241 -9.35 -8.35 -11.95
CA SER A 241 -9.08 -7.99 -13.34
C SER A 241 -9.44 -6.52 -13.58
N VAL A 242 -8.61 -5.81 -14.32
CA VAL A 242 -8.84 -4.41 -14.72
C VAL A 242 -8.74 -4.32 -16.23
N ARG A 243 -9.79 -3.84 -16.89
CA ARG A 243 -9.74 -3.43 -18.28
C ARG A 243 -9.23 -1.99 -18.35
N VAL A 244 -8.18 -1.77 -19.09
CA VAL A 244 -7.58 -0.44 -19.29
C VAL A 244 -7.92 0.05 -20.70
N GLU A 245 -8.69 1.13 -20.76
CA GLU A 245 -9.01 1.87 -21.97
C GLU A 245 -8.29 3.23 -21.93
N THR A 246 -8.21 3.93 -23.06
CA THR A 246 -7.47 5.21 -23.16
C THR A 246 -7.92 6.26 -22.14
N ALA A 247 -9.19 6.29 -21.78
CA ALA A 247 -9.77 7.34 -20.95
C ALA A 247 -10.33 6.86 -19.61
N VAL A 248 -10.53 5.54 -19.44
CA VAL A 248 -11.19 5.00 -18.25
C VAL A 248 -10.74 3.57 -17.98
N THR A 249 -10.76 3.17 -16.73
CA THR A 249 -10.55 1.78 -16.33
C THR A 249 -11.86 1.15 -15.84
N ALA A 250 -12.03 -0.14 -16.08
CA ALA A 250 -13.13 -0.92 -15.53
C ALA A 250 -12.57 -2.10 -14.70
N THR A 251 -12.84 -2.10 -13.40
CA THR A 251 -12.35 -3.11 -12.46
C THR A 251 -13.45 -4.11 -12.14
N GLY A 252 -13.17 -5.39 -12.30
CA GLY A 252 -14.09 -6.48 -12.01
C GLY A 252 -14.06 -6.94 -10.56
N GLU A 253 -14.85 -7.95 -10.26
CA GLU A 253 -14.87 -8.59 -8.94
C GLU A 253 -13.52 -9.24 -8.61
N ALA A 254 -13.28 -9.42 -7.31
CA ALA A 254 -12.09 -10.13 -6.84
C ALA A 254 -12.23 -11.64 -7.04
N SER A 255 -11.12 -12.31 -7.29
CA SER A 255 -11.03 -13.78 -7.25
C SER A 255 -11.40 -14.31 -5.87
N THR A 256 -11.70 -15.60 -5.77
CA THR A 256 -11.76 -16.29 -4.48
C THR A 256 -10.43 -16.09 -3.74
N PRO A 257 -10.44 -15.60 -2.49
CA PRO A 257 -9.21 -15.41 -1.74
C PRO A 257 -8.53 -16.73 -1.37
N ILE A 258 -7.21 -16.70 -1.31
CA ILE A 258 -6.37 -17.81 -0.81
C ILE A 258 -5.57 -17.35 0.42
N MET A 259 -5.17 -18.32 1.26
CA MET A 259 -4.26 -18.09 2.38
C MET A 259 -2.87 -18.64 2.05
N VAL A 260 -1.82 -17.84 2.33
CA VAL A 260 -0.42 -18.23 2.16
C VAL A 260 0.38 -17.71 3.34
N ALA A 261 1.21 -18.58 3.95
CA ALA A 261 2.17 -18.20 4.97
C ALA A 261 3.59 -18.37 4.41
N PRO A 262 4.34 -17.29 4.16
CA PRO A 262 5.76 -17.38 3.83
C PRO A 262 6.52 -18.09 4.95
N ALA A 263 7.57 -18.82 4.62
CA ALA A 263 8.38 -19.52 5.59
C ALA A 263 9.86 -19.43 5.21
N ASN A 264 10.72 -19.28 6.19
CA ASN A 264 12.15 -19.45 5.97
C ASN A 264 12.42 -20.92 5.61
N THR A 265 12.98 -21.15 4.44
CA THR A 265 13.40 -22.47 3.96
C THR A 265 14.89 -22.53 3.67
N THR A 266 15.64 -21.50 4.06
CA THR A 266 17.09 -21.39 3.82
C THR A 266 17.83 -21.82 5.08
N PRO A 267 18.54 -22.97 5.07
CA PRO A 267 19.35 -23.38 6.21
C PRO A 267 20.46 -22.35 6.53
N PRO A 268 20.87 -22.23 7.79
CA PRO A 268 22.06 -21.47 8.14
C PRO A 268 23.33 -22.05 7.50
N GLY A 269 24.39 -21.26 7.44
CA GLY A 269 25.72 -21.77 7.11
C GLY A 269 26.23 -22.73 8.17
N ALA A 270 26.99 -23.72 7.75
CA ALA A 270 27.59 -24.69 8.67
C ALA A 270 28.55 -24.00 9.66
N PRO A 271 28.57 -24.38 10.94
CA PRO A 271 29.64 -24.00 11.87
C PRO A 271 31.01 -24.43 11.29
N THR A 272 32.05 -23.68 11.58
CA THR A 272 33.38 -23.94 11.04
C THR A 272 34.42 -24.12 12.16
N GLY A 273 35.61 -24.63 11.80
CA GLY A 273 36.73 -24.69 12.74
C GLY A 273 36.46 -25.56 13.95
N LEU A 274 35.68 -26.65 13.81
CA LEU A 274 35.47 -27.61 14.88
C LEU A 274 36.79 -28.24 15.28
N VAL A 275 37.14 -28.15 16.56
CA VAL A 275 38.29 -28.79 17.20
C VAL A 275 37.82 -29.65 18.39
N ALA A 276 38.54 -30.73 18.66
CA ALA A 276 38.28 -31.65 19.78
C ALA A 276 39.55 -31.85 20.59
N VAL A 277 39.46 -31.64 21.89
CA VAL A 277 40.56 -31.87 22.85
C VAL A 277 40.14 -32.99 23.79
N PRO A 278 40.77 -34.17 23.68
CA PRO A 278 40.49 -35.27 24.57
C PRO A 278 41.18 -35.06 25.93
N THR A 279 40.51 -35.50 27.00
CA THR A 279 41.01 -35.60 28.36
C THR A 279 40.66 -36.97 28.91
N SER A 280 41.18 -37.33 30.08
CA SER A 280 40.79 -38.59 30.72
C SER A 280 39.28 -38.57 31.02
N GLY A 281 38.51 -39.37 30.29
CA GLY A 281 37.06 -39.53 30.46
C GLY A 281 36.18 -38.42 29.87
N ALA A 282 36.71 -37.51 29.03
CA ALA A 282 35.93 -36.49 28.36
C ALA A 282 36.57 -36.01 27.05
N VAL A 283 35.73 -35.46 26.15
CA VAL A 283 36.18 -34.72 24.96
C VAL A 283 35.58 -33.34 24.98
N ARG A 284 36.43 -32.32 24.97
CA ARG A 284 36.00 -30.93 24.84
C ARG A 284 36.00 -30.53 23.37
N LEU A 285 34.84 -30.08 22.90
CA LEU A 285 34.63 -29.55 21.55
C LEU A 285 34.54 -28.02 21.59
N ALA A 286 35.08 -27.37 20.59
CA ALA A 286 34.87 -25.93 20.31
C ALA A 286 34.79 -25.69 18.82
N TRP A 287 33.98 -24.72 18.40
CA TRP A 287 33.76 -24.34 17.01
C TRP A 287 33.57 -22.86 16.83
N ASN A 288 33.70 -22.36 15.60
CA ASN A 288 33.32 -20.99 15.24
C ASN A 288 31.81 -20.95 14.97
N PRO A 289 31.12 -19.88 15.38
CA PRO A 289 29.70 -19.74 15.13
C PRO A 289 29.40 -19.62 13.64
N SER A 290 28.18 -19.98 13.24
CA SER A 290 27.62 -19.63 11.94
C SER A 290 27.51 -18.11 11.80
N PRO A 291 27.68 -17.54 10.60
CA PRO A 291 27.66 -16.10 10.39
C PRO A 291 26.25 -15.49 10.51
N GLU A 292 25.17 -16.28 10.41
CA GLU A 292 23.79 -15.83 10.42
C GLU A 292 23.34 -15.46 11.84
N THR A 293 22.54 -14.40 11.94
CA THR A 293 22.04 -13.87 13.21
C THR A 293 20.80 -14.59 13.74
N ASP A 294 20.16 -15.39 12.91
CA ASP A 294 18.94 -16.13 13.22
C ASP A 294 19.16 -17.57 13.70
N VAL A 295 20.42 -17.96 13.95
CA VAL A 295 20.73 -19.25 14.56
C VAL A 295 20.08 -19.34 15.94
N ALA A 296 19.26 -20.39 16.14
CA ALA A 296 18.61 -20.68 17.41
C ALA A 296 19.45 -21.61 18.28
N THR A 297 20.02 -22.68 17.69
CA THR A 297 20.79 -23.69 18.40
C THR A 297 21.86 -24.32 17.52
N TYR A 298 22.90 -24.86 18.15
CA TYR A 298 23.82 -25.81 17.51
C TYR A 298 23.47 -27.22 17.98
N ALA A 299 23.51 -28.19 17.04
CA ALA A 299 23.40 -29.60 17.38
C ALA A 299 24.77 -30.28 17.28
N VAL A 300 25.15 -30.98 18.33
CA VAL A 300 26.43 -31.72 18.42
C VAL A 300 26.16 -33.17 18.10
N TYR A 301 26.91 -33.71 17.18
CA TYR A 301 26.81 -35.07 16.70
C TYR A 301 28.08 -35.84 17.04
N ARG A 302 27.90 -37.09 17.43
CA ARG A 302 28.97 -38.08 17.70
C ARG A 302 28.72 -39.37 16.92
N ALA A 303 29.76 -39.93 16.37
CA ALA A 303 29.80 -41.31 15.85
C ALA A 303 30.96 -42.08 16.49
N GLY A 304 30.83 -43.39 16.55
CA GLY A 304 31.99 -44.25 16.77
C GLY A 304 32.90 -44.27 15.55
N GLU A 305 33.99 -45.04 15.58
CA GLU A 305 34.98 -45.07 14.51
C GLU A 305 34.38 -45.36 13.10
N SER A 306 33.44 -46.28 13.02
CA SER A 306 32.74 -46.66 11.79
C SER A 306 31.20 -46.50 11.85
N GLY A 307 30.66 -45.87 12.90
CA GLY A 307 29.23 -45.72 13.10
C GLY A 307 28.62 -44.51 12.43
N GLU A 308 27.28 -44.46 12.44
CA GLU A 308 26.54 -43.26 12.03
C GLU A 308 26.56 -42.17 13.08
N PHE A 309 26.41 -40.91 12.64
CA PHE A 309 26.33 -39.76 13.53
C PHE A 309 24.99 -39.71 14.26
N MET A 310 25.05 -39.69 15.58
CA MET A 310 23.90 -39.48 16.48
C MET A 310 24.01 -38.13 17.17
N ARG A 311 22.91 -37.41 17.24
CA ARG A 311 22.84 -36.15 18.01
C ARG A 311 22.94 -36.46 19.49
N ILE A 312 23.95 -35.88 20.15
CA ILE A 312 24.23 -36.10 21.59
C ILE A 312 23.91 -34.90 22.46
N ALA A 313 23.88 -33.67 21.86
CA ALA A 313 23.63 -32.46 22.64
C ALA A 313 23.17 -31.31 21.75
N THR A 314 22.77 -30.23 22.40
CA THR A 314 22.54 -28.91 21.82
C THR A 314 23.26 -27.83 22.61
N ALA A 315 23.71 -26.77 21.94
CA ALA A 315 24.24 -25.56 22.53
C ALA A 315 23.48 -24.35 22.01
N VAL A 316 23.17 -23.37 22.86
CA VAL A 316 22.48 -22.16 22.50
C VAL A 316 23.51 -21.03 22.28
N PRO A 317 23.44 -20.26 21.18
CA PRO A 317 24.29 -19.10 20.99
C PRO A 317 24.25 -18.14 22.22
N PRO A 318 25.37 -17.50 22.61
CA PRO A 318 26.66 -17.50 21.93
C PRO A 318 27.56 -18.72 22.28
N GLY A 319 27.02 -19.76 22.93
CA GLY A 319 27.79 -20.93 23.32
C GLY A 319 28.29 -21.73 22.11
N THR A 320 29.60 -21.87 22.00
CA THR A 320 30.29 -22.62 20.92
C THR A 320 31.24 -23.68 21.51
N VAL A 321 30.93 -24.19 22.70
CA VAL A 321 31.70 -25.18 23.39
C VAL A 321 30.78 -26.25 23.95
N TYR A 322 31.20 -27.51 23.86
CA TYR A 322 30.52 -28.63 24.47
C TYR A 322 31.55 -29.63 25.09
N VAL A 323 31.22 -30.28 26.17
CA VAL A 323 32.06 -31.31 26.81
C VAL A 323 31.28 -32.61 26.84
N ASP A 324 31.72 -33.56 26.03
CA ASP A 324 31.21 -34.93 26.03
C ASP A 324 31.89 -35.73 27.12
N ARG A 325 31.11 -36.14 28.10
CA ARG A 325 31.58 -37.00 29.25
C ARG A 325 31.11 -38.45 29.11
N GLU A 326 30.37 -38.78 28.04
CA GLU A 326 29.89 -40.14 27.80
C GLU A 326 30.82 -40.88 26.82
N VAL A 327 32.12 -40.78 27.03
CA VAL A 327 33.16 -41.41 26.23
C VAL A 327 33.91 -42.47 27.02
N ARG A 328 34.50 -43.44 26.32
CA ARG A 328 35.28 -44.53 26.92
C ARG A 328 36.75 -44.38 26.57
N ALA A 329 37.62 -44.58 27.52
CA ALA A 329 39.06 -44.61 27.32
C ALA A 329 39.44 -45.67 26.27
N GLY A 330 40.42 -45.37 25.45
CA GLY A 330 40.88 -46.21 24.33
C GLY A 330 40.02 -46.18 23.07
N SER A 331 38.80 -45.60 23.13
CA SER A 331 37.89 -45.57 21.99
C SER A 331 38.13 -44.33 21.13
N THR A 332 37.86 -44.47 19.82
CA THR A 332 37.91 -43.38 18.83
C THR A 332 36.48 -42.90 18.52
N TYR A 333 36.27 -41.60 18.55
CA TYR A 333 34.99 -40.95 18.21
C TYR A 333 35.20 -39.91 17.13
N ARG A 334 34.18 -39.75 16.27
CA ARG A 334 34.06 -38.66 15.30
C ARG A 334 32.98 -37.68 15.74
N TYR A 335 33.26 -36.40 15.60
CA TYR A 335 32.31 -35.32 15.96
C TYR A 335 32.05 -34.40 14.76
N ALA A 336 30.85 -33.87 14.72
CA ALA A 336 30.43 -32.81 13.83
C ALA A 336 29.39 -31.92 14.52
N VAL A 337 29.24 -30.69 14.05
CA VAL A 337 28.27 -29.72 14.59
C VAL A 337 27.47 -29.17 13.45
N THR A 338 26.17 -28.96 13.63
CA THR A 338 25.27 -28.23 12.73
C THR A 338 24.68 -27.01 13.43
N ALA A 339 24.13 -26.07 12.67
CA ALA A 339 23.35 -24.96 13.17
C ALA A 339 21.87 -25.12 12.76
N LEU A 340 20.95 -24.72 13.63
CA LEU A 340 19.51 -24.66 13.35
C LEU A 340 19.05 -23.22 13.52
N ASP A 341 18.21 -22.74 12.59
CA ASP A 341 17.63 -21.40 12.64
C ASP A 341 16.42 -21.29 13.58
N ARG A 342 15.84 -20.07 13.62
CA ARG A 342 14.65 -19.75 14.44
C ARG A 342 13.33 -19.91 13.71
N ALA A 343 13.33 -20.49 12.49
CA ALA A 343 12.09 -20.72 11.74
C ALA A 343 11.12 -21.60 12.54
N ARG A 344 9.81 -21.45 12.31
CA ARG A 344 8.77 -22.33 12.94
C ARG A 344 9.05 -23.81 12.70
N ARG A 345 9.61 -24.13 11.54
CA ARG A 345 10.22 -25.44 11.23
C ARG A 345 11.70 -25.17 11.03
N PRO A 346 12.53 -25.42 12.05
CA PRO A 346 13.95 -25.09 11.98
C PRO A 346 14.64 -25.78 10.79
N ASN A 347 15.37 -25.00 10.01
CA ASN A 347 16.23 -25.50 8.98
C ASN A 347 17.59 -25.85 9.60
N GLU A 348 18.11 -27.01 9.29
CA GLU A 348 19.39 -27.49 9.78
C GLU A 348 20.46 -27.35 8.70
N SER A 349 21.61 -26.78 9.08
CA SER A 349 22.76 -26.58 8.21
C SER A 349 23.41 -27.92 7.80
N PRO A 350 24.24 -27.92 6.78
CA PRO A 350 25.24 -28.98 6.60
C PRO A 350 26.11 -29.09 7.87
N ARG A 351 26.75 -30.25 8.02
CA ARG A 351 27.71 -30.46 9.10
C ARG A 351 28.95 -29.60 8.94
N SER A 352 29.57 -29.22 10.05
CA SER A 352 30.93 -28.66 10.12
C SER A 352 31.96 -29.62 9.51
N ASN A 353 33.22 -29.23 9.52
CA ASN A 353 34.30 -30.20 9.36
C ASN A 353 34.14 -31.31 10.42
N GLU A 354 34.39 -32.56 10.02
CA GLU A 354 34.45 -33.69 10.93
C GLU A 354 35.82 -33.73 11.61
N ILE A 355 35.84 -34.06 12.88
CA ILE A 355 37.07 -34.29 13.66
C ILE A 355 37.04 -35.66 14.31
N SER A 356 38.11 -36.43 14.16
CA SER A 356 38.29 -37.73 14.81
C SER A 356 39.24 -37.57 15.98
N VAL A 357 38.90 -38.18 17.12
CA VAL A 357 39.70 -38.08 18.33
C VAL A 357 39.68 -39.41 19.12
N ARG A 358 40.83 -39.84 19.61
CA ARG A 358 40.96 -40.98 20.49
C ARG A 358 41.05 -40.51 21.95
N VAL A 359 40.22 -41.10 22.80
CA VAL A 359 40.20 -40.80 24.24
C VAL A 359 41.37 -41.53 24.91
N PRO A 360 42.21 -40.82 25.68
CA PRO A 360 43.35 -41.44 26.38
C PRO A 360 42.92 -42.41 27.49
#